data_c4db320fd60ebc632d2739ac3e604171
#
_entry.id   c4db320fd60ebc632d2739ac3e604171
#
_cell.length_a   1.000
_cell.length_b   1.000
_cell.length_c   1.000
_cell.angle_alpha   90.00
_cell.angle_beta   90.00
_cell.angle_gamma   90.00
#
_symmetry.space_group_name_H-M   'P 1'
#
loop_
_entity.id
_entity.type
_entity.pdbx_description
1 polymer ?
#
loop_
_entity_poly.entity_id
_entity_poly.type
_entity_poly.pdbx_seq_one_letter_code
_entity_poly.pdbx_strand_id
1 'polypeptide(L)'
;MWQALTQTYPDQAQQLLALLKEAEAVVVGIGAGMSAADGFTYIGPRFQEAFPDFIEKYGFLDMLQASLFDFPSWSEYWAFQSRFVCLNYLDQPVGPSYLALKDLLKDKDYHIITTNADNAFWVADYDPNKVFHIQGEYGLMQCSRHCHAQTYRDDALIRHLAQHQVQ
;
A
#
# COMPACT_ATOMS: atom_id res chain seq x y z
N MET A 1 10.92 -6.03 32.77
CA MET A 1 10.94 -7.51 32.77
C MET A 1 9.82 -7.95 31.83
N TRP A 2 10.16 -8.52 30.67
CA TRP A 2 9.16 -9.03 29.71
C TRP A 2 8.63 -10.35 30.28
N GLN A 3 7.36 -10.38 30.67
CA GLN A 3 6.71 -11.66 30.96
C GLN A 3 6.52 -12.40 29.63
N ALA A 4 6.98 -13.64 29.56
CA ALA A 4 6.65 -14.53 28.45
C ALA A 4 5.13 -14.65 28.38
N LEU A 5 4.56 -14.33 27.21
CA LEU A 5 3.14 -14.55 26.95
C LEU A 5 2.89 -16.06 26.96
N THR A 6 2.37 -16.57 28.06
CA THR A 6 2.02 -17.98 28.24
C THR A 6 0.65 -18.33 27.67
N GLN A 7 -0.06 -17.32 27.13
CA GLN A 7 -1.39 -17.50 26.54
C GLN A 7 -1.28 -18.00 25.09
N THR A 8 -2.17 -18.90 24.72
CA THR A 8 -2.30 -19.40 23.35
C THR A 8 -2.92 -18.35 22.43
N TYR A 9 -2.64 -18.40 21.13
CA TYR A 9 -3.25 -17.48 20.13
C TYR A 9 -4.78 -17.42 20.19
N PRO A 10 -5.53 -18.55 20.37
CA PRO A 10 -6.97 -18.51 20.52
C PRO A 10 -7.44 -17.69 21.72
N ASP A 11 -6.74 -17.78 22.86
CA ASP A 11 -7.10 -17.01 24.07
C ASP A 11 -6.89 -15.50 23.86
N GLN A 12 -5.82 -15.13 23.18
CA GLN A 12 -5.51 -13.73 22.84
C GLN A 12 -6.55 -13.16 21.87
N ALA A 13 -6.97 -13.93 20.86
CA ALA A 13 -8.00 -13.51 19.91
C ALA A 13 -9.36 -13.31 20.61
N GLN A 14 -9.74 -14.18 21.55
CA GLN A 14 -10.97 -14.04 22.34
C GLN A 14 -10.94 -12.79 23.22
N GLN A 15 -9.79 -12.52 23.85
CA GLN A 15 -9.61 -11.31 24.66
C GLN A 15 -9.72 -10.05 23.80
N LEU A 16 -9.09 -10.04 22.63
CA LEU A 16 -9.19 -8.93 21.68
C LEU A 16 -10.65 -8.70 21.24
N LEU A 17 -11.37 -9.77 20.90
CA LEU A 17 -12.77 -9.67 20.52
C LEU A 17 -13.65 -9.14 21.67
N ALA A 18 -13.37 -9.49 22.90
CA ALA A 18 -14.07 -8.97 24.07
C ALA A 18 -13.83 -7.45 24.23
N LEU A 19 -12.56 -7.02 24.14
CA LEU A 19 -12.19 -5.61 24.19
C LEU A 19 -12.84 -4.79 23.05
N LEU A 20 -12.84 -5.34 21.82
CA LEU A 20 -13.49 -4.70 20.68
C LEU A 20 -14.99 -4.56 20.89
N LYS A 21 -15.67 -5.54 21.52
CA LYS A 21 -17.11 -5.45 21.82
C LYS A 21 -17.44 -4.33 22.81
N GLU A 22 -16.59 -4.11 23.80
CA GLU A 22 -16.77 -3.10 24.84
C GLU A 22 -16.34 -1.69 24.39
N ALA A 23 -15.45 -1.60 23.40
CA ALA A 23 -14.92 -0.33 22.91
C ALA A 23 -16.02 0.53 22.26
N GLU A 24 -16.11 1.81 22.64
CA GLU A 24 -16.97 2.80 21.99
C GLU A 24 -16.42 3.22 20.62
N ALA A 25 -15.09 3.33 20.51
CA ALA A 25 -14.39 3.67 19.28
C ALA A 25 -13.11 2.83 19.13
N VAL A 26 -12.65 2.64 17.88
CA VAL A 26 -11.46 1.84 17.56
C VAL A 26 -10.53 2.64 16.65
N VAL A 27 -9.27 2.75 17.04
CA VAL A 27 -8.22 3.27 16.15
C VAL A 27 -7.31 2.13 15.73
N VAL A 28 -7.11 1.97 14.42
CA VAL A 28 -6.32 0.90 13.83
C VAL A 28 -5.08 1.47 13.15
N GLY A 29 -3.89 1.10 13.62
CA GLY A 29 -2.61 1.39 12.95
C GLY A 29 -2.25 0.27 11.97
N ILE A 30 -2.00 0.62 10.69
CA ILE A 30 -1.70 -0.36 9.63
C ILE A 30 -0.43 0.04 8.87
N GLY A 31 0.39 -0.96 8.58
CA GLY A 31 1.58 -0.85 7.75
C GLY A 31 1.62 -1.91 6.66
N ALA A 32 2.74 -1.95 5.93
CA ALA A 32 2.95 -2.82 4.75
C ALA A 32 2.74 -4.31 5.02
N GLY A 33 2.87 -4.76 6.28
CA GLY A 33 2.64 -6.17 6.66
C GLY A 33 1.25 -6.68 6.33
N MET A 34 0.21 -5.82 6.39
CA MET A 34 -1.15 -6.22 6.04
C MET A 34 -1.29 -6.50 4.54
N SER A 35 -0.78 -5.61 3.69
CA SER A 35 -0.77 -5.83 2.23
C SER A 35 0.11 -7.02 1.85
N ALA A 36 1.26 -7.21 2.53
CA ALA A 36 2.13 -8.36 2.31
C ALA A 36 1.47 -9.69 2.68
N ALA A 37 0.64 -9.73 3.73
CA ALA A 37 -0.13 -10.92 4.11
C ALA A 37 -1.14 -11.34 3.02
N ASP A 38 -1.63 -10.39 2.24
CA ASP A 38 -2.52 -10.63 1.09
C ASP A 38 -1.74 -10.89 -0.23
N GLY A 39 -0.41 -11.00 -0.16
CA GLY A 39 0.45 -11.28 -1.32
C GLY A 39 0.94 -10.04 -2.07
N PHE A 40 0.61 -8.83 -1.63
CA PHE A 40 1.07 -7.57 -2.25
C PHE A 40 2.48 -7.21 -1.78
N THR A 41 3.44 -8.10 -2.12
CA THR A 41 4.84 -7.94 -1.73
C THR A 41 5.63 -7.12 -2.74
N TYR A 42 6.69 -6.44 -2.27
CA TYR A 42 7.63 -5.72 -3.14
C TYR A 42 8.82 -6.57 -3.59
N ILE A 43 8.90 -7.80 -3.11
CA ILE A 43 10.00 -8.76 -3.37
C ILE A 43 9.48 -10.03 -4.04
N GLY A 44 10.41 -10.89 -4.49
CA GLY A 44 10.12 -12.22 -5.01
C GLY A 44 9.46 -12.23 -6.39
N PRO A 45 8.64 -13.25 -6.71
CA PRO A 45 8.09 -13.46 -8.06
C PRO A 45 7.34 -12.24 -8.59
N ARG A 46 6.55 -11.57 -7.77
CA ARG A 46 5.78 -10.38 -8.16
C ARG A 46 6.67 -9.24 -8.68
N PHE A 47 7.83 -9.05 -8.07
CA PHE A 47 8.82 -8.08 -8.54
C PHE A 47 9.53 -8.56 -9.80
N GLN A 48 9.96 -9.82 -9.80
CA GLN A 48 10.72 -10.41 -10.91
C GLN A 48 9.92 -10.47 -12.22
N GLU A 49 8.62 -10.74 -12.13
CA GLU A 49 7.71 -10.79 -13.28
C GLU A 49 7.37 -9.40 -13.81
N ALA A 50 7.22 -8.41 -12.92
CA ALA A 50 6.81 -7.07 -13.31
C ALA A 50 7.95 -6.19 -13.82
N PHE A 51 9.22 -6.43 -13.41
CA PHE A 51 10.35 -5.55 -13.67
C PHE A 51 11.63 -6.27 -14.12
N PRO A 52 11.56 -7.30 -14.98
CA PRO A 52 12.76 -8.08 -15.38
C PRO A 52 13.82 -7.22 -16.06
N ASP A 53 13.42 -6.25 -16.86
CA ASP A 53 14.29 -5.29 -17.57
C ASP A 53 15.06 -4.37 -16.61
N PHE A 54 14.41 -3.89 -15.56
CA PHE A 54 15.07 -3.05 -14.55
C PHE A 54 15.98 -3.86 -13.63
N ILE A 55 15.62 -5.10 -13.33
CA ILE A 55 16.48 -6.03 -12.59
C ILE A 55 17.75 -6.33 -13.39
N GLU A 56 17.62 -6.63 -14.67
CA GLU A 56 18.77 -6.90 -15.55
C GLU A 56 19.69 -5.67 -15.67
N LYS A 57 19.11 -4.48 -15.87
CA LYS A 57 19.86 -3.26 -16.10
C LYS A 57 20.53 -2.70 -14.84
N TYR A 58 19.86 -2.73 -13.69
CA TYR A 58 20.28 -2.03 -12.47
C TYR A 58 20.61 -2.95 -11.31
N GLY A 59 20.28 -4.25 -11.38
CA GLY A 59 20.51 -5.20 -10.30
C GLY A 59 19.62 -4.97 -9.07
N PHE A 60 18.43 -4.41 -9.23
CA PHE A 60 17.54 -4.17 -8.13
C PHE A 60 17.08 -5.45 -7.44
N LEU A 61 16.92 -5.40 -6.11
CA LEU A 61 16.53 -6.52 -5.27
C LEU A 61 15.04 -6.50 -4.93
N ASP A 62 14.42 -5.32 -4.96
CA ASP A 62 13.01 -5.13 -4.63
C ASP A 62 12.44 -3.84 -5.26
N MET A 63 11.11 -3.73 -5.26
CA MET A 63 10.40 -2.58 -5.83
C MET A 63 10.62 -1.30 -5.04
N LEU A 64 10.83 -1.37 -3.72
CA LEU A 64 11.00 -0.19 -2.89
C LEU A 64 12.36 0.45 -3.17
N GLN A 65 13.43 -0.36 -3.21
CA GLN A 65 14.76 0.10 -3.64
C GLN A 65 14.70 0.79 -5.00
N ALA A 66 14.03 0.16 -5.96
CA ALA A 66 13.89 0.70 -7.31
C ALA A 66 13.04 1.98 -7.35
N SER A 67 11.99 2.08 -6.55
CA SER A 67 11.11 3.27 -6.51
C SER A 67 11.80 4.53 -5.95
N LEU A 68 12.85 4.34 -5.15
CA LEU A 68 13.65 5.41 -4.55
C LEU A 68 14.93 5.70 -5.32
N PHE A 69 15.18 4.99 -6.43
CA PHE A 69 16.40 5.14 -7.22
C PHE A 69 16.34 6.43 -8.04
N ASP A 70 17.50 7.11 -8.12
CA ASP A 70 17.67 8.32 -8.96
C ASP A 70 18.01 7.90 -10.39
N PHE A 71 16.97 7.74 -11.21
CA PHE A 71 17.12 7.32 -12.60
C PHE A 71 17.83 8.36 -13.45
N PRO A 72 18.68 7.95 -14.42
CA PRO A 72 19.43 8.88 -15.26
C PRO A 72 18.57 9.81 -16.11
N SER A 73 17.31 9.43 -16.38
CA SER A 73 16.39 10.19 -17.20
C SER A 73 14.95 10.11 -16.69
N TRP A 74 14.15 11.14 -17.01
CA TRP A 74 12.72 11.13 -16.74
C TRP A 74 11.98 10.02 -17.49
N SER A 75 12.48 9.61 -18.65
CA SER A 75 11.91 8.49 -19.41
C SER A 75 12.01 7.18 -18.61
N GLU A 76 13.20 6.87 -18.08
CA GLU A 76 13.39 5.66 -17.25
C GLU A 76 12.65 5.74 -15.91
N TYR A 77 12.66 6.92 -15.28
CA TYR A 77 11.89 7.15 -14.07
C TYR A 77 10.41 6.81 -14.30
N TRP A 78 9.79 7.39 -15.34
CA TRP A 78 8.38 7.16 -15.62
C TRP A 78 8.10 5.76 -16.16
N ALA A 79 9.07 5.14 -16.86
CA ALA A 79 8.96 3.73 -17.26
C ALA A 79 8.85 2.80 -16.04
N PHE A 80 9.62 3.05 -14.98
CA PHE A 80 9.48 2.31 -13.74
C PHE A 80 8.22 2.72 -12.96
N GLN A 81 8.07 4.01 -12.66
CA GLN A 81 7.02 4.51 -11.76
C GLN A 81 5.61 4.26 -12.30
N SER A 82 5.37 4.38 -13.60
CA SER A 82 4.04 4.11 -14.14
C SER A 82 3.63 2.64 -13.98
N ARG A 83 4.55 1.69 -14.22
CA ARG A 83 4.30 0.27 -13.95
C ARG A 83 4.13 -0.01 -12.46
N PHE A 84 4.96 0.63 -11.64
CA PHE A 84 4.88 0.49 -10.18
C PHE A 84 3.52 0.96 -9.65
N VAL A 85 3.03 2.12 -10.12
CA VAL A 85 1.72 2.65 -9.73
C VAL A 85 0.57 1.80 -10.27
N CYS A 86 0.66 1.32 -11.53
CA CYS A 86 -0.34 0.37 -12.04
C CYS A 86 -0.43 -0.87 -11.14
N LEU A 87 0.70 -1.50 -10.86
CA LEU A 87 0.76 -2.75 -10.11
C LEU A 87 0.33 -2.61 -8.65
N ASN A 88 0.75 -1.52 -7.97
CA ASN A 88 0.59 -1.36 -6.52
C ASN A 88 -0.56 -0.42 -6.13
N TYR A 89 -1.25 0.16 -7.12
CA TYR A 89 -2.34 1.10 -6.84
C TYR A 89 -3.52 0.88 -7.80
N LEU A 90 -3.34 1.11 -9.12
CA LEU A 90 -4.47 1.14 -10.06
C LEU A 90 -5.11 -0.23 -10.31
N ASP A 91 -4.30 -1.30 -10.35
CA ASP A 91 -4.71 -2.66 -10.68
C ASP A 91 -4.63 -3.61 -9.47
N GLN A 92 -4.37 -3.06 -8.28
CA GLN A 92 -4.33 -3.86 -7.06
C GLN A 92 -5.72 -4.42 -6.75
N PRO A 93 -5.88 -5.75 -6.62
CA PRO A 93 -7.16 -6.33 -6.26
C PRO A 93 -7.45 -6.10 -4.76
N VAL A 94 -8.70 -6.34 -4.37
CA VAL A 94 -9.07 -6.29 -2.97
C VAL A 94 -8.39 -7.42 -2.18
N GLY A 95 -7.80 -7.07 -1.04
CA GLY A 95 -7.15 -8.03 -0.15
C GLY A 95 -8.13 -8.63 0.86
N PRO A 96 -8.11 -9.96 1.09
CA PRO A 96 -8.98 -10.61 2.06
C PRO A 96 -8.81 -10.10 3.50
N SER A 97 -7.60 -9.71 3.90
CA SER A 97 -7.35 -9.12 5.22
C SER A 97 -8.08 -7.80 5.41
N TYR A 98 -8.15 -6.97 4.36
CA TYR A 98 -8.89 -5.69 4.38
C TYR A 98 -10.39 -5.91 4.49
N LEU A 99 -10.94 -6.91 3.80
CA LEU A 99 -12.36 -7.26 3.93
C LEU A 99 -12.69 -7.81 5.32
N ALA A 100 -11.84 -8.66 5.88
CA ALA A 100 -12.02 -9.21 7.23
C ALA A 100 -11.97 -8.10 8.30
N LEU A 101 -11.04 -7.15 8.16
CA LEU A 101 -10.99 -5.99 9.05
C LEU A 101 -12.22 -5.11 8.91
N LYS A 102 -12.70 -4.87 7.69
CA LYS A 102 -13.92 -4.09 7.45
C LYS A 102 -15.14 -4.73 8.13
N ASP A 103 -15.30 -6.05 8.03
CA ASP A 103 -16.38 -6.77 8.70
C ASP A 103 -16.26 -6.69 10.23
N LEU A 104 -15.05 -6.74 10.77
CA LEU A 104 -14.79 -6.60 12.19
C LEU A 104 -15.18 -5.20 12.73
N LEU A 105 -15.04 -4.16 11.91
CA LEU A 105 -15.27 -2.77 12.29
C LEU A 105 -16.66 -2.24 11.90
N LYS A 106 -17.49 -3.02 11.21
CA LYS A 106 -18.75 -2.54 10.58
C LYS A 106 -19.73 -1.84 11.52
N ASP A 107 -19.77 -2.29 12.78
CA ASP A 107 -20.69 -1.75 13.80
C ASP A 107 -19.97 -0.84 14.81
N LYS A 108 -18.77 -0.37 14.47
CA LYS A 108 -17.93 0.46 15.34
C LYS A 108 -17.73 1.85 14.77
N ASP A 109 -17.62 2.83 15.65
CA ASP A 109 -16.93 4.05 15.26
C ASP A 109 -15.43 3.76 15.20
N TYR A 110 -14.83 4.01 14.02
CA TYR A 110 -13.42 3.68 13.83
C TYR A 110 -12.68 4.74 13.02
N HIS A 111 -11.39 4.81 13.24
CA HIS A 111 -10.45 5.49 12.36
C HIS A 111 -9.24 4.61 12.08
N ILE A 112 -8.73 4.70 10.85
CA ILE A 112 -7.53 3.99 10.39
C ILE A 112 -6.43 5.00 10.15
N ILE A 113 -5.24 4.69 10.66
CA ILE A 113 -4.02 5.43 10.39
C ILE A 113 -3.07 4.47 9.68
N THR A 114 -2.71 4.77 8.44
CA THR A 114 -1.86 3.88 7.65
C THR A 114 -0.61 4.56 7.10
N THR A 115 0.49 3.82 7.11
CA THR A 115 1.71 4.15 6.37
C THR A 115 1.71 3.53 4.97
N ASN A 116 0.69 2.75 4.59
CA ASN A 116 0.58 2.22 3.24
C ASN A 116 0.16 3.33 2.28
N ALA A 117 0.79 3.33 1.11
CA ALA A 117 0.48 4.24 0.02
C ALA A 117 -0.27 3.54 -1.13
N ASP A 118 -0.57 2.26 -0.98
CA ASP A 118 -1.42 1.48 -1.89
C ASP A 118 -2.90 1.88 -1.79
N ASN A 119 -3.75 1.37 -2.70
CA ASN A 119 -5.17 1.68 -2.68
C ASN A 119 -6.04 0.62 -2.00
N ALA A 120 -5.46 -0.23 -1.16
CA ALA A 120 -6.15 -1.39 -0.58
C ALA A 120 -7.44 -1.01 0.18
N PHE A 121 -7.46 0.12 0.87
CA PHE A 121 -8.66 0.62 1.55
C PHE A 121 -9.75 1.07 0.56
N TRP A 122 -9.36 1.71 -0.57
CA TRP A 122 -10.30 2.18 -1.59
C TRP A 122 -10.96 1.02 -2.32
N VAL A 123 -10.18 0.01 -2.73
CA VAL A 123 -10.73 -1.18 -3.42
C VAL A 123 -11.55 -2.06 -2.48
N ALA A 124 -11.31 -1.99 -1.17
CA ALA A 124 -12.14 -2.62 -0.14
C ALA A 124 -13.34 -1.75 0.28
N ASP A 125 -13.55 -0.59 -0.38
CA ASP A 125 -14.69 0.30 -0.16
C ASP A 125 -14.82 0.76 1.31
N TYR A 126 -13.72 1.25 1.89
CA TYR A 126 -13.75 1.95 3.18
C TYR A 126 -14.20 3.41 3.01
N ASP A 127 -14.80 3.98 4.06
CA ASP A 127 -15.13 5.40 4.10
C ASP A 127 -13.85 6.24 4.07
N PRO A 128 -13.63 7.07 3.03
CA PRO A 128 -12.42 7.88 2.90
C PRO A 128 -12.20 8.85 4.07
N ASN A 129 -13.26 9.27 4.74
CA ASN A 129 -13.14 10.16 5.91
C ASN A 129 -12.62 9.44 7.17
N LYS A 130 -12.55 8.11 7.14
CA LYS A 130 -12.09 7.28 8.24
C LYS A 130 -10.70 6.69 8.04
N VAL A 131 -10.06 6.97 6.91
CA VAL A 131 -8.71 6.46 6.58
C VAL A 131 -7.75 7.63 6.38
N PHE A 132 -6.73 7.70 7.23
CA PHE A 132 -5.66 8.69 7.15
C PHE A 132 -4.37 8.07 6.62
N HIS A 133 -4.00 8.42 5.38
CA HIS A 133 -2.75 8.05 4.74
C HIS A 133 -1.65 9.02 5.14
N ILE A 134 -0.75 8.62 6.08
CA ILE A 134 0.25 9.51 6.67
C ILE A 134 1.25 10.04 5.63
N GLN A 135 1.62 9.21 4.65
CA GLN A 135 2.65 9.53 3.67
C GLN A 135 2.13 9.72 2.24
N GLY A 136 0.80 9.90 2.08
CA GLY A 136 0.16 10.03 0.78
C GLY A 136 -0.08 8.68 0.11
N GLU A 137 -0.31 8.71 -1.21
CA GLU A 137 -0.73 7.56 -2.00
C GLU A 137 0.06 7.48 -3.30
N TYR A 138 0.34 6.27 -3.80
CA TYR A 138 1.08 6.06 -5.06
C TYR A 138 0.37 6.64 -6.29
N GLY A 139 -0.94 6.81 -6.23
CA GLY A 139 -1.73 7.44 -7.30
C GLY A 139 -1.64 8.96 -7.35
N LEU A 140 -0.95 9.60 -6.40
CA LEU A 140 -0.83 11.05 -6.33
C LEU A 140 0.54 11.52 -6.83
N MET A 141 0.53 12.57 -7.63
CA MET A 141 1.71 13.23 -8.17
C MET A 141 1.85 14.63 -7.59
N GLN A 142 3.06 15.12 -7.46
CA GLN A 142 3.35 16.49 -7.04
C GLN A 142 4.50 17.08 -7.86
N CYS A 143 4.66 18.39 -7.82
CA CYS A 143 5.76 19.06 -8.48
C CYS A 143 7.11 18.63 -7.89
N SER A 144 8.01 18.10 -8.73
CA SER A 144 9.36 17.66 -8.32
C SER A 144 10.23 18.78 -7.75
N ARG A 145 9.92 20.05 -8.11
CA ARG A 145 10.61 21.25 -7.59
C ARG A 145 9.93 21.84 -6.35
N HIS A 146 8.85 21.24 -5.87
CA HIS A 146 8.07 21.71 -4.71
C HIS A 146 7.63 23.20 -4.84
N CYS A 147 7.37 23.67 -6.07
CA CYS A 147 7.03 25.08 -6.30
C CYS A 147 5.61 25.45 -5.83
N HIS A 148 4.79 24.46 -5.49
CA HIS A 148 3.46 24.60 -4.89
C HIS A 148 3.09 23.33 -4.12
N ALA A 149 2.08 23.41 -3.25
CA ALA A 149 1.63 22.30 -2.39
C ALA A 149 0.53 21.45 -3.05
N GLN A 150 0.15 21.71 -4.29
CA GLN A 150 -0.92 20.99 -4.97
C GLN A 150 -0.48 19.59 -5.38
N THR A 151 -1.33 18.59 -5.13
CA THR A 151 -1.21 17.23 -5.65
C THR A 151 -2.14 17.04 -6.85
N TYR A 152 -1.77 16.11 -7.72
CA TYR A 152 -2.50 15.78 -8.95
C TYR A 152 -2.75 14.29 -9.00
N ARG A 153 -3.84 13.87 -9.63
CA ARG A 153 -4.14 12.50 -9.97
C ARG A 153 -4.55 12.42 -11.43
N ASP A 154 -3.88 11.57 -12.18
CA ASP A 154 -4.21 11.27 -13.58
C ASP A 154 -3.94 9.80 -13.89
N ASP A 155 -4.91 8.96 -13.58
CA ASP A 155 -4.83 7.51 -13.77
C ASP A 155 -4.69 7.15 -15.26
N ALA A 156 -5.29 7.94 -16.16
CA ALA A 156 -5.21 7.72 -17.61
C ALA A 156 -3.79 7.98 -18.13
N LEU A 157 -3.15 9.05 -17.67
CA LEU A 157 -1.75 9.35 -18.00
C LEU A 157 -0.82 8.24 -17.50
N ILE A 158 -0.98 7.79 -16.25
CA ILE A 158 -0.15 6.71 -15.69
C ILE A 158 -0.29 5.43 -16.51
N ARG A 159 -1.52 5.03 -16.88
CA ARG A 159 -1.75 3.86 -17.73
C ARG A 159 -1.15 4.04 -19.12
N HIS A 160 -1.28 5.23 -19.70
CA HIS A 160 -0.68 5.53 -21.00
C HIS A 160 0.84 5.38 -20.96
N LEU A 161 1.50 5.95 -19.94
CA LEU A 161 2.94 5.83 -19.75
C LEU A 161 3.40 4.38 -19.54
N ALA A 162 2.64 3.59 -18.79
CA ALA A 162 2.96 2.19 -18.58
C ALA A 162 2.87 1.33 -19.86
N GLN A 163 1.98 1.69 -20.80
CA GLN A 163 1.75 0.95 -22.04
C GLN A 163 2.68 1.37 -23.19
N HIS A 164 3.20 2.59 -23.18
CA HIS A 164 3.95 3.19 -24.30
C HIS A 164 5.40 3.49 -23.90
N GLN A 165 5.99 2.62 -23.10
CA GLN A 165 7.41 2.77 -22.71
C GLN A 165 8.32 2.51 -23.91
N VAL A 166 9.25 3.45 -24.15
CA VAL A 166 10.38 3.24 -25.04
C VAL A 166 11.53 2.73 -24.15
N GLN A 167 11.83 1.46 -24.29
CA GLN A 167 12.98 0.82 -23.61
C GLN A 167 14.27 1.10 -24.37
#